data_7177dc673334ee741cdda99c71424afe
#
_entry.id   7177dc673334ee741cdda99c71424afe
#
_cell.length_a   1.000
_cell.length_b   1.000
_cell.length_c   1.000
_cell.angle_alpha   90.00
_cell.angle_beta   90.00
_cell.angle_gamma   90.00
#
_symmetry.space_group_name_H-M   'P 1'
#
loop_
_entity.id
_entity.type
_entity.pdbx_description
1 polymer ?
#
loop_
_entity_poly.entity_id
_entity_poly.type
_entity_poly.pdbx_seq_one_letter_code
_entity_poly.pdbx_strand_id
1 'polypeptide(L)'
;MKVKTEKEEKSLPEMQEKLTPWQQVALARDAGRPGVVDYIAHLFTDFFEQRGDRCGGEDSAILGGIARFHGIPVTVLGHRKGKNLDENLTCRFGMPSPEGYRKAQRLMEQAERFHRPVITFVDTPGAYPGKEAEQHGQGEAIARCIASMSGLTVPVLTVVTGEGG
;
A
#
# COMPACT_ATOMS: atom_id res chain seq x y z
N MET A 1 47.22 11.72 20.32
CA MET A 1 46.92 10.72 19.26
C MET A 1 45.54 11.08 18.70
N LYS A 2 45.51 11.75 17.54
CA LYS A 2 44.27 12.20 16.90
C LYS A 2 43.85 11.14 15.90
N VAL A 3 42.71 10.51 16.16
CA VAL A 3 42.09 9.59 15.20
C VAL A 3 41.31 10.43 14.19
N LYS A 4 41.77 10.49 12.94
CA LYS A 4 41.04 11.02 11.81
C LYS A 4 40.03 9.93 11.36
N THR A 5 38.77 10.20 11.56
CA THR A 5 37.69 9.48 10.88
C THR A 5 37.43 10.15 9.54
N GLU A 6 38.02 9.62 8.47
CA GLU A 6 37.61 9.94 7.12
C GLU A 6 36.26 9.22 6.86
N LYS A 7 35.18 9.98 6.86
CA LYS A 7 33.92 9.54 6.27
C LYS A 7 34.09 9.66 4.76
N GLU A 8 34.15 8.52 4.08
CA GLU A 8 33.89 8.46 2.65
C GLU A 8 32.41 8.85 2.42
N GLU A 9 32.17 10.10 2.03
CA GLU A 9 30.95 10.51 1.36
C GLU A 9 30.93 9.82 0.01
N LYS A 10 30.23 8.69 -0.10
CA LYS A 10 29.85 8.15 -1.40
C LYS A 10 28.94 9.18 -2.08
N SER A 11 29.51 9.89 -3.05
CA SER A 11 28.74 10.75 -3.94
C SER A 11 27.61 9.94 -4.57
N LEU A 12 26.38 10.39 -4.36
CA LEU A 12 25.20 9.89 -5.09
C LEU A 12 25.49 10.04 -6.60
N PRO A 13 25.15 9.04 -7.43
CA PRO A 13 25.42 9.11 -8.86
C PRO A 13 24.71 10.33 -9.46
N GLU A 14 25.47 11.11 -10.21
CA GLU A 14 25.02 12.30 -10.92
C GLU A 14 23.84 11.98 -11.84
N MET A 15 22.84 12.87 -11.74
CA MET A 15 21.79 13.13 -12.71
C MET A 15 21.22 11.91 -13.46
N GLN A 16 20.19 11.34 -12.88
CA GLN A 16 19.20 10.65 -13.70
C GLN A 16 18.67 11.66 -14.74
N GLU A 17 18.83 11.36 -16.02
CA GLU A 17 18.16 12.09 -17.10
C GLU A 17 16.69 12.26 -16.71
N LYS A 18 16.18 13.50 -16.77
CA LYS A 18 14.79 13.78 -16.43
C LYS A 18 13.91 13.01 -17.40
N LEU A 19 13.29 11.93 -16.89
CA LEU A 19 12.33 11.16 -17.66
C LEU A 19 11.19 12.07 -18.15
N THR A 20 10.77 11.87 -19.38
CA THR A 20 9.54 12.51 -19.88
C THR A 20 8.34 12.02 -19.05
N PRO A 21 7.23 12.78 -18.96
CA PRO A 21 6.04 12.35 -18.23
C PRO A 21 5.54 10.97 -18.67
N TRP A 22 5.60 10.66 -19.96
CA TRP A 22 5.21 9.34 -20.48
C TRP A 22 6.15 8.22 -20.02
N GLN A 23 7.45 8.46 -19.98
CA GLN A 23 8.41 7.50 -19.46
C GLN A 23 8.20 7.25 -17.95
N GLN A 24 7.83 8.28 -17.20
CA GLN A 24 7.49 8.12 -15.78
C GLN A 24 6.25 7.22 -15.59
N VAL A 25 5.21 7.43 -16.41
CA VAL A 25 4.01 6.57 -16.39
C VAL A 25 4.35 5.14 -16.80
N ALA A 26 5.13 4.96 -17.85
CA ALA A 26 5.57 3.63 -18.30
C ALA A 26 6.37 2.90 -17.21
N LEU A 27 7.29 3.63 -16.55
CA LEU A 27 8.05 3.08 -15.42
C LEU A 27 7.15 2.70 -14.24
N ALA A 28 6.17 3.54 -13.89
CA ALA A 28 5.24 3.26 -12.81
C ALA A 28 4.36 2.01 -13.09
N ARG A 29 4.15 1.68 -14.36
CA ARG A 29 3.37 0.51 -14.81
C ARG A 29 4.20 -0.72 -15.15
N ASP A 30 5.51 -0.65 -15.02
CA ASP A 30 6.39 -1.77 -15.34
C ASP A 30 6.11 -2.95 -14.38
N ALA A 31 5.76 -4.11 -14.94
CA ALA A 31 5.46 -5.33 -14.20
C ALA A 31 6.69 -5.93 -13.48
N GLY A 32 7.90 -5.56 -13.90
CA GLY A 32 9.15 -5.96 -13.24
C GLY A 32 9.43 -5.25 -11.92
N ARG A 33 8.66 -4.21 -11.58
CA ARG A 33 8.85 -3.47 -10.32
C ARG A 33 8.41 -4.29 -9.12
N PRO A 34 9.08 -4.08 -7.96
CA PRO A 34 8.60 -4.69 -6.71
C PRO A 34 7.20 -4.16 -6.36
N GLY A 35 6.31 -5.07 -5.99
CA GLY A 35 4.97 -4.76 -5.49
C GLY A 35 4.90 -4.83 -3.96
N VAL A 36 3.71 -4.60 -3.41
CA VAL A 36 3.50 -4.62 -1.95
C VAL A 36 3.92 -5.94 -1.30
N VAL A 37 3.74 -7.06 -1.99
CA VAL A 37 4.17 -8.39 -1.49
C VAL A 37 5.68 -8.44 -1.30
N ASP A 38 6.44 -7.89 -2.25
CA ASP A 38 7.90 -7.85 -2.19
C ASP A 38 8.36 -6.91 -1.06
N TYR A 39 7.74 -5.73 -0.92
CA TYR A 39 8.04 -4.82 0.19
C TYR A 39 7.75 -5.44 1.55
N ILE A 40 6.62 -6.16 1.69
CA ILE A 40 6.30 -6.84 2.95
C ILE A 40 7.34 -7.92 3.26
N ALA A 41 7.73 -8.72 2.29
CA ALA A 41 8.70 -9.80 2.48
C ALA A 41 10.10 -9.31 2.87
N HIS A 42 10.50 -8.10 2.41
CA HIS A 42 11.85 -7.58 2.63
C HIS A 42 11.96 -6.61 3.82
N LEU A 43 10.90 -5.87 4.14
CA LEU A 43 10.94 -4.82 5.16
C LEU A 43 10.37 -5.25 6.51
N PHE A 44 9.54 -6.29 6.54
CA PHE A 44 8.82 -6.68 7.74
C PHE A 44 9.09 -8.13 8.13
N THR A 45 8.94 -8.41 9.42
CA THR A 45 8.90 -9.78 9.96
C THR A 45 7.51 -10.09 10.52
N ASP A 46 7.22 -11.38 10.69
CA ASP A 46 5.99 -11.87 11.32
C ASP A 46 4.70 -11.32 10.68
N PHE A 47 4.68 -11.13 9.37
CA PHE A 47 3.49 -10.64 8.69
C PHE A 47 2.35 -11.65 8.79
N PHE A 48 1.25 -11.20 9.36
CA PHE A 48 0.00 -11.95 9.49
C PHE A 48 -1.10 -11.23 8.71
N GLU A 49 -1.45 -11.78 7.54
CA GLU A 49 -2.52 -11.23 6.69
C GLU A 49 -3.87 -11.31 7.37
N GLN A 50 -4.63 -10.22 7.33
CA GLN A 50 -5.99 -10.13 7.86
C GLN A 50 -6.98 -9.86 6.72
N ARG A 51 -7.66 -10.91 6.30
CA ARG A 51 -8.63 -10.87 5.19
C ARG A 51 -10.02 -10.44 5.64
N GLY A 52 -10.83 -10.10 4.64
CA GLY A 52 -12.27 -9.82 4.76
C GLY A 52 -12.61 -8.45 5.31
N ASP A 53 -13.73 -7.94 4.83
CA ASP A 53 -14.30 -6.65 5.27
C ASP A 53 -15.21 -6.75 6.50
N ARG A 54 -15.50 -7.96 6.98
CA ARG A 54 -16.47 -8.29 8.03
C ARG A 54 -17.94 -8.02 7.65
N CYS A 55 -18.19 -7.77 6.35
CA CYS A 55 -19.54 -7.65 5.79
C CYS A 55 -19.85 -8.76 4.77
N GLY A 56 -18.99 -9.80 4.73
CA GLY A 56 -19.17 -10.96 3.86
C GLY A 56 -18.32 -10.92 2.58
N GLY A 57 -17.48 -9.88 2.39
CA GLY A 57 -16.66 -9.72 1.21
C GLY A 57 -15.15 -9.77 1.47
N GLU A 58 -14.39 -10.00 0.39
CA GLU A 58 -12.93 -9.93 0.33
C GLU A 58 -12.53 -9.23 -0.95
N ASP A 59 -11.44 -8.48 -0.91
CA ASP A 59 -10.83 -7.86 -2.08
C ASP A 59 -9.33 -8.11 -2.11
N SER A 60 -8.90 -8.84 -3.13
CA SER A 60 -7.49 -9.15 -3.35
C SER A 60 -6.64 -7.96 -3.80
N ALA A 61 -7.27 -6.85 -4.23
CA ALA A 61 -6.58 -5.62 -4.61
C ALA A 61 -5.98 -4.88 -3.40
N ILE A 62 -6.47 -5.16 -2.18
CA ILE A 62 -5.87 -4.66 -0.93
C ILE A 62 -5.27 -5.82 -0.15
N LEU A 63 -3.97 -5.75 0.08
CA LEU A 63 -3.26 -6.60 1.01
C LEU A 63 -3.12 -5.86 2.34
N GLY A 64 -3.46 -6.49 3.46
CA GLY A 64 -3.36 -5.85 4.75
C GLY A 64 -3.19 -6.83 5.89
N GLY A 65 -2.54 -6.39 6.95
CA GLY A 65 -2.29 -7.22 8.11
C GLY A 65 -1.44 -6.55 9.19
N ILE A 66 -0.99 -7.36 10.12
CA ILE A 66 -0.10 -6.96 11.21
C ILE A 66 1.28 -7.52 10.92
N ALA A 67 2.31 -6.74 11.22
CA ALA A 67 3.70 -7.13 11.04
C ALA A 67 4.60 -6.49 12.11
N ARG A 68 5.89 -6.80 12.06
CA ARG A 68 6.91 -6.07 12.82
C ARG A 68 7.83 -5.33 11.86
N PHE A 69 8.03 -4.05 12.12
CA PHE A 69 9.02 -3.22 11.45
C PHE A 69 10.11 -2.85 12.45
N HIS A 70 11.32 -3.38 12.27
CA HIS A 70 12.41 -3.28 13.25
C HIS A 70 11.98 -3.64 14.69
N GLY A 71 11.20 -4.70 14.84
CA GLY A 71 10.69 -5.16 16.12
C GLY A 71 9.43 -4.43 16.64
N ILE A 72 9.05 -3.31 16.04
CA ILE A 72 7.86 -2.53 16.41
C ILE A 72 6.63 -3.12 15.73
N PRO A 73 5.55 -3.45 16.49
CA PRO A 73 4.30 -3.90 15.87
C PRO A 73 3.65 -2.77 15.05
N VAL A 74 3.32 -3.06 13.80
CA VAL A 74 2.71 -2.11 12.87
C VAL A 74 1.52 -2.76 12.15
N THR A 75 0.62 -1.94 11.64
CA THR A 75 -0.39 -2.36 10.66
C THR A 75 0.11 -1.96 9.28
N VAL A 76 0.14 -2.93 8.36
CA VAL A 76 0.59 -2.71 6.98
C VAL A 76 -0.61 -2.85 6.05
N LEU A 77 -0.75 -1.92 5.13
CA LEU A 77 -1.77 -1.89 4.08
C LEU A 77 -1.12 -1.59 2.74
N GLY A 78 -1.60 -2.15 1.65
CA GLY A 78 -1.10 -1.75 0.35
C GLY A 78 -1.93 -2.28 -0.81
N HIS A 79 -1.86 -1.54 -1.91
CA HIS A 79 -2.46 -1.97 -3.16
C HIS A 79 -1.63 -3.11 -3.75
N ARG A 80 -2.34 -4.17 -4.15
CA ARG A 80 -1.73 -5.33 -4.78
C ARG A 80 -2.02 -5.34 -6.27
N LYS A 81 -0.95 -5.31 -7.06
CA LYS A 81 -0.96 -5.66 -8.48
C LYS A 81 -0.37 -7.07 -8.65
N GLY A 82 -0.86 -7.80 -9.64
CA GLY A 82 -0.29 -9.10 -9.99
C GLY A 82 0.99 -8.96 -10.82
N LYS A 83 1.79 -10.03 -10.84
CA LYS A 83 2.99 -10.14 -11.70
C LYS A 83 2.70 -10.78 -13.06
N ASN A 84 1.53 -11.33 -13.24
CA ASN A 84 1.02 -11.93 -14.47
C ASN A 84 -0.44 -11.55 -14.68
N LEU A 85 -1.00 -11.94 -15.84
CA LEU A 85 -2.38 -11.57 -16.20
C LEU A 85 -3.41 -12.13 -15.22
N ASP A 86 -3.28 -13.40 -14.82
CA ASP A 86 -4.25 -14.06 -13.95
C ASP A 86 -4.28 -13.41 -12.55
N GLU A 87 -3.11 -13.11 -12.01
CA GLU A 87 -3.01 -12.37 -10.75
C GLU A 87 -3.59 -10.96 -10.88
N ASN A 88 -3.31 -10.27 -11.99
CA ASN A 88 -3.86 -8.94 -12.23
C ASN A 88 -5.38 -8.95 -12.37
N LEU A 89 -5.95 -9.94 -13.03
CA LEU A 89 -7.41 -10.11 -13.08
C LEU A 89 -7.99 -10.34 -11.67
N THR A 90 -7.35 -11.18 -10.86
CA THR A 90 -7.76 -11.43 -9.48
C THR A 90 -7.70 -10.18 -8.60
N CYS A 91 -6.67 -9.36 -8.78
CA CYS A 91 -6.47 -8.11 -8.03
C CYS A 91 -7.07 -6.88 -8.72
N ARG A 92 -7.87 -7.05 -9.77
CA ARG A 92 -8.45 -5.96 -10.57
C ARG A 92 -7.42 -4.89 -10.95
N PHE A 93 -6.20 -5.32 -11.32
CA PHE A 93 -5.08 -4.42 -11.66
C PHE A 93 -4.74 -3.40 -10.55
N GLY A 94 -4.96 -3.75 -9.29
CA GLY A 94 -4.74 -2.87 -8.15
C GLY A 94 -5.86 -1.84 -7.95
N MET A 95 -7.04 -2.06 -8.52
CA MET A 95 -8.23 -1.20 -8.34
C MET A 95 -9.12 -1.77 -7.24
N PRO A 96 -9.19 -1.16 -6.04
CA PRO A 96 -10.00 -1.70 -4.95
C PRO A 96 -11.50 -1.55 -5.21
N SER A 97 -12.24 -2.57 -4.79
CA SER A 97 -13.69 -2.57 -4.64
C SER A 97 -14.10 -2.04 -3.26
N PRO A 98 -15.40 -1.84 -2.99
CA PRO A 98 -15.89 -1.41 -1.66
C PRO A 98 -15.40 -2.29 -0.51
N GLU A 99 -15.27 -3.60 -0.76
CA GLU A 99 -14.77 -4.57 0.21
C GLU A 99 -13.31 -4.29 0.62
N GLY A 100 -12.48 -3.84 -0.35
CA GLY A 100 -11.10 -3.45 -0.10
C GLY A 100 -11.01 -2.21 0.78
N TYR A 101 -11.81 -1.19 0.51
CA TYR A 101 -11.87 0.03 1.34
C TYR A 101 -12.39 -0.28 2.74
N ARG A 102 -13.44 -1.09 2.89
CA ARG A 102 -13.95 -1.52 4.20
C ARG A 102 -12.92 -2.34 4.98
N LYS A 103 -12.18 -3.23 4.30
CA LYS A 103 -11.07 -3.98 4.90
C LYS A 103 -9.97 -3.04 5.39
N ALA A 104 -9.56 -2.07 4.57
CA ALA A 104 -8.56 -1.08 4.95
C ALA A 104 -9.02 -0.24 6.16
N GLN A 105 -10.25 0.26 6.13
CA GLN A 105 -10.86 0.99 7.25
C GLN A 105 -10.81 0.17 8.54
N ARG A 106 -11.28 -1.07 8.50
CA ARG A 106 -11.27 -1.98 9.65
C ARG A 106 -9.87 -2.17 10.25
N LEU A 107 -8.86 -2.31 9.39
CA LEU A 107 -7.47 -2.49 9.84
C LEU A 107 -6.88 -1.21 10.44
N MET A 108 -7.25 -0.04 9.91
CA MET A 108 -6.88 1.26 10.48
C MET A 108 -7.54 1.49 11.84
N GLU A 109 -8.83 1.20 11.98
CA GLU A 109 -9.55 1.28 13.26
C GLU A 109 -8.97 0.31 14.30
N GLN A 110 -8.56 -0.88 13.87
CA GLN A 110 -7.84 -1.81 14.73
C GLN A 110 -6.46 -1.28 15.13
N ALA A 111 -5.73 -0.65 14.21
CA ALA A 111 -4.44 -0.03 14.49
C ALA A 111 -4.56 1.06 15.55
N GLU A 112 -5.55 1.95 15.42
CA GLU A 112 -5.87 2.99 16.39
C GLU A 112 -6.15 2.39 17.78
N ARG A 113 -7.02 1.40 17.84
CA ARG A 113 -7.41 0.74 19.11
C ARG A 113 -6.23 0.10 19.84
N PHE A 114 -5.25 -0.41 19.12
CA PHE A 114 -4.07 -1.07 19.67
C PHE A 114 -2.80 -0.19 19.62
N HIS A 115 -2.95 1.09 19.31
CA HIS A 115 -1.85 2.06 19.25
C HIS A 115 -0.69 1.62 18.35
N ARG A 116 -1.01 0.99 17.20
CA ARG A 116 -0.01 0.58 16.22
C ARG A 116 0.12 1.62 15.11
N PRO A 117 1.34 2.04 14.75
CA PRO A 117 1.55 2.81 13.53
C PRO A 117 1.00 2.10 12.30
N VAL A 118 0.51 2.87 11.34
CA VAL A 118 0.01 2.37 10.05
C VAL A 118 1.02 2.71 8.96
N ILE A 119 1.42 1.71 8.17
CA ILE A 119 2.27 1.89 7.00
C ILE A 119 1.47 1.50 5.77
N THR A 120 1.35 2.43 4.81
CA THR A 120 0.58 2.19 3.58
C THR A 120 1.47 2.27 2.34
N PHE A 121 1.26 1.34 1.40
CA PHE A 121 1.91 1.31 0.10
C PHE A 121 0.87 1.59 -0.99
N VAL A 122 1.06 2.67 -1.75
CA VAL A 122 0.12 3.11 -2.78
C VAL A 122 0.67 2.78 -4.17
N ASP A 123 -0.08 1.95 -4.89
CA ASP A 123 0.16 1.64 -6.30
C ASP A 123 -1.16 1.22 -6.95
N THR A 124 -1.95 2.20 -7.36
CA THR A 124 -3.28 1.98 -7.95
C THR A 124 -3.57 3.01 -9.05
N PRO A 125 -4.23 2.61 -10.15
CA PRO A 125 -4.77 3.58 -11.10
C PRO A 125 -6.07 4.25 -10.62
N GLY A 126 -6.67 3.79 -9.51
CA GLY A 126 -7.89 4.32 -8.93
C GLY A 126 -8.81 3.23 -8.38
N ALA A 127 -10.02 3.61 -7.98
CA ALA A 127 -11.05 2.69 -7.53
C ALA A 127 -11.62 1.85 -8.69
N TYR A 128 -12.09 0.64 -8.40
CA TYR A 128 -12.70 -0.22 -9.42
C TYR A 128 -14.01 0.38 -9.96
N PRO A 129 -14.12 0.65 -11.27
CA PRO A 129 -15.26 1.36 -11.85
C PRO A 129 -16.42 0.45 -12.28
N GLY A 130 -16.47 -0.78 -11.74
CA GLY A 130 -17.48 -1.77 -12.12
C GLY A 130 -18.85 -1.46 -11.54
N LYS A 131 -19.94 -1.84 -12.26
CA LYS A 131 -21.32 -1.69 -11.82
C LYS A 131 -21.57 -2.34 -10.45
N GLU A 132 -20.94 -3.48 -10.19
CA GLU A 132 -21.04 -4.19 -8.91
C GLU A 132 -20.45 -3.36 -7.75
N ALA A 133 -19.35 -2.64 -8.00
CA ALA A 133 -18.76 -1.77 -7.00
C ALA A 133 -19.70 -0.61 -6.63
N GLU A 134 -20.36 -0.01 -7.62
CA GLU A 134 -21.38 1.02 -7.36
C GLU A 134 -22.56 0.47 -6.57
N GLN A 135 -23.05 -0.73 -6.91
CA GLN A 135 -24.12 -1.40 -6.16
C GLN A 135 -23.76 -1.74 -4.73
N HIS A 136 -22.47 -1.99 -4.45
CA HIS A 136 -21.94 -2.28 -3.11
C HIS A 136 -21.50 -1.02 -2.36
N GLY A 137 -21.76 0.18 -2.89
CA GLY A 137 -21.52 1.46 -2.22
C GLY A 137 -20.09 1.94 -2.30
N GLN A 138 -19.50 1.94 -3.50
CA GLN A 138 -18.10 2.36 -3.73
C GLN A 138 -17.82 3.75 -3.17
N GLY A 139 -18.64 4.74 -3.51
CA GLY A 139 -18.44 6.12 -3.05
C GLY A 139 -18.53 6.26 -1.53
N GLU A 140 -19.46 5.55 -0.89
CA GLU A 140 -19.58 5.56 0.58
C GLU A 140 -18.38 4.88 1.24
N ALA A 141 -17.93 3.74 0.73
CA ALA A 141 -16.77 3.02 1.27
C ALA A 141 -15.49 3.86 1.22
N ILE A 142 -15.28 4.59 0.11
CA ILE A 142 -14.17 5.53 -0.05
C ILE A 142 -14.29 6.68 0.97
N ALA A 143 -15.45 7.32 1.06
CA ALA A 143 -15.65 8.45 1.97
C ALA A 143 -15.44 8.06 3.43
N ARG A 144 -15.95 6.90 3.86
CA ARG A 144 -15.72 6.37 5.21
C ARG A 144 -14.25 6.04 5.46
N CYS A 145 -13.56 5.48 4.49
CA CYS A 145 -12.13 5.17 4.60
C CYS A 145 -11.30 6.45 4.79
N ILE A 146 -11.60 7.52 4.04
CA ILE A 146 -10.97 8.83 4.18
C ILE A 146 -11.24 9.42 5.57
N ALA A 147 -12.50 9.41 6.01
CA ALA A 147 -12.90 9.93 7.33
C ALA A 147 -12.19 9.16 8.45
N SER A 148 -12.15 7.83 8.37
CA SER A 148 -11.46 6.98 9.34
C SER A 148 -9.97 7.29 9.41
N MET A 149 -9.30 7.40 8.26
CA MET A 149 -7.87 7.71 8.18
C MET A 149 -7.55 9.10 8.75
N SER A 150 -8.40 10.07 8.47
CA SER A 150 -8.24 11.45 8.98
C SER A 150 -8.39 11.54 10.50
N GLY A 151 -9.11 10.61 11.11
CA GLY A 151 -9.33 10.56 12.56
C GLY A 151 -8.28 9.77 13.35
N LEU A 152 -7.31 9.14 12.68
CA LEU A 152 -6.27 8.38 13.36
C LEU A 152 -5.35 9.28 14.18
N THR A 153 -5.05 8.85 15.41
CA THR A 153 -4.07 9.50 16.29
C THR A 153 -2.73 8.78 16.28
N VAL A 154 -2.69 7.53 15.79
CA VAL A 154 -1.44 6.81 15.56
C VAL A 154 -0.69 7.35 14.34
N PRO A 155 0.64 7.26 14.29
CA PRO A 155 1.41 7.65 13.12
C PRO A 155 0.98 6.90 11.86
N VAL A 156 0.80 7.62 10.76
CA VAL A 156 0.52 7.06 9.43
C VAL A 156 1.66 7.43 8.49
N LEU A 157 2.33 6.42 7.94
CA LEU A 157 3.36 6.58 6.93
C LEU A 157 2.84 6.06 5.59
N THR A 158 2.76 6.92 4.60
CA THR A 158 2.35 6.55 3.24
C THR A 158 3.52 6.60 2.27
N VAL A 159 3.71 5.52 1.54
CA VAL A 159 4.74 5.40 0.51
C VAL A 159 4.06 5.15 -0.83
N VAL A 160 4.19 6.10 -1.76
CA VAL A 160 3.73 5.92 -3.15
C VAL A 160 4.81 5.15 -3.91
N THR A 161 4.48 3.92 -4.29
CA THR A 161 5.43 3.00 -4.92
C THR A 161 5.23 2.86 -6.43
N GLY A 162 4.14 3.41 -6.95
CA GLY A 162 3.80 3.35 -8.36
C GLY A 162 2.81 4.43 -8.75
N GLU A 163 1.63 4.05 -9.21
CA GLU A 163 0.56 4.99 -9.52
C GLU A 163 -0.16 5.42 -8.23
N GLY A 164 -0.48 6.72 -8.13
CA GLY A 164 -1.25 7.31 -7.04
C GLY A 164 -2.55 7.90 -7.57
N GLY A 165 -3.38 7.08 -8.22
CA GLY A 165 -4.63 7.48 -8.85
C GLY A 165 -5.75 7.85 -7.91
#